data_3df3dae2a436d54b518edbe177df5bd5
#
_entry.id   3df3dae2a436d54b518edbe177df5bd5
#
_cell.length_a   1.000
_cell.length_b   1.000
_cell.length_c   1.000
_cell.angle_alpha   90.00
_cell.angle_beta   90.00
_cell.angle_gamma   90.00
#
_symmetry.space_group_name_H-M   'P 1'
#
loop_
_entity.id
_entity.type
_entity.pdbx_description
1 polymer ?
#
loop_
_entity_poly.entity_id
_entity_poly.type
_entity_poly.pdbx_seq_one_letter_code
_entity_poly.pdbx_strand_id
1 'polypeptide(L)'
;RHLTTDEFIGNAYRLEYGISMDKLHRGSNFGRIILETPYETLSYEVVVEKDICRDEEHRANEKEFNGILKDYLKYEGDKMSLEDWTETSIKKISHLREVDERNEFYLLAQAHICILGNRMDEAKWLLESYNYNRFAIGKDVELSSYYLYLTTKLSNDSIGQRRVAEELSR
;
A
#
# COMPACT_ATOMS: atom_id res chain seq x y z
N ARG A 1 -16.63 -20.75 -5.60
CA ARG A 1 -15.97 -21.94 -6.17
C ARG A 1 -15.42 -22.79 -5.03
N HIS A 2 -15.77 -24.05 -4.96
CA HIS A 2 -15.22 -25.05 -4.04
C HIS A 2 -13.84 -25.48 -4.52
N LEU A 3 -12.84 -25.48 -3.63
CA LEU A 3 -11.44 -25.76 -3.97
C LEU A 3 -10.88 -27.01 -3.30
N THR A 4 -11.63 -27.59 -2.36
CA THR A 4 -11.23 -28.81 -1.64
C THR A 4 -11.96 -30.04 -2.16
N THR A 5 -11.45 -31.22 -1.87
CA THR A 5 -12.10 -32.50 -2.20
C THR A 5 -13.30 -32.72 -1.29
N ASP A 6 -14.34 -33.40 -1.83
CA ASP A 6 -15.59 -33.68 -1.09
C ASP A 6 -15.47 -34.82 -0.06
N GLU A 7 -14.36 -35.54 -0.08
CA GLU A 7 -14.11 -36.65 0.82
C GLU A 7 -13.01 -36.34 1.84
N PHE A 8 -13.29 -36.58 3.13
CA PHE A 8 -12.28 -36.53 4.17
C PHE A 8 -12.50 -37.63 5.20
N ILE A 9 -11.40 -38.05 5.83
CA ILE A 9 -11.39 -39.02 6.92
C ILE A 9 -10.66 -38.38 8.10
N GLY A 10 -11.32 -38.20 9.23
CA GLY A 10 -10.74 -37.67 10.45
C GLY A 10 -11.65 -36.70 11.20
N ASN A 11 -11.09 -36.07 12.23
CA ASN A 11 -11.83 -35.21 13.16
C ASN A 11 -11.72 -33.71 12.81
N ALA A 12 -10.96 -33.38 11.77
CA ALA A 12 -10.77 -32.00 11.33
C ALA A 12 -10.69 -31.94 9.80
N TYR A 13 -11.40 -30.95 9.23
CA TYR A 13 -11.42 -30.70 7.81
C TYR A 13 -11.18 -29.20 7.53
N ARG A 14 -10.25 -28.92 6.63
CA ARG A 14 -9.98 -27.57 6.18
C ARG A 14 -10.67 -27.32 4.85
N LEU A 15 -11.73 -26.50 4.88
CA LEU A 15 -12.45 -26.08 3.69
C LEU A 15 -11.77 -24.84 3.11
N GLU A 16 -11.37 -24.91 1.84
CA GLU A 16 -10.88 -23.77 1.08
C GLU A 16 -11.88 -23.40 -0.02
N TYR A 17 -12.26 -22.15 -0.08
CA TYR A 17 -13.17 -21.64 -1.09
C TYR A 17 -12.68 -20.32 -1.70
N GLY A 18 -12.99 -20.13 -2.97
CA GLY A 18 -12.68 -18.89 -3.67
C GLY A 18 -13.96 -18.12 -4.01
N ILE A 19 -13.89 -16.80 -3.96
CA ILE A 19 -14.98 -15.90 -4.30
C ILE A 19 -14.67 -15.26 -5.64
N SER A 20 -15.60 -15.38 -6.62
CA SER A 20 -15.49 -14.73 -7.91
C SER A 20 -15.99 -13.30 -7.81
N MET A 21 -15.09 -12.34 -7.76
CA MET A 21 -15.40 -10.91 -7.56
C MET A 21 -16.27 -10.32 -8.68
N ASP A 22 -16.17 -10.86 -9.91
CA ASP A 22 -16.99 -10.50 -11.07
C ASP A 22 -18.48 -10.83 -10.92
N LYS A 23 -18.80 -11.82 -10.08
CA LYS A 23 -20.17 -12.28 -9.81
C LYS A 23 -20.84 -11.59 -8.61
N LEU A 24 -20.09 -10.78 -7.86
CA LEU A 24 -20.65 -10.07 -6.73
C LEU A 24 -21.39 -8.79 -7.15
N HIS A 25 -22.51 -8.53 -6.49
CA HIS A 25 -23.23 -7.26 -6.58
C HIS A 25 -22.55 -6.18 -5.74
N ARG A 26 -22.88 -4.91 -6.01
CA ARG A 26 -22.49 -3.79 -5.15
C ARG A 26 -23.05 -3.97 -3.75
N GLY A 27 -22.25 -3.66 -2.72
CA GLY A 27 -22.64 -3.77 -1.31
C GLY A 27 -22.48 -5.19 -0.78
N SER A 28 -23.34 -5.53 0.16
CA SER A 28 -23.25 -6.80 0.88
C SER A 28 -23.81 -7.95 0.06
N ASN A 29 -22.98 -8.95 -0.15
CA ASN A 29 -23.33 -10.21 -0.81
C ASN A 29 -23.38 -11.32 0.26
N PHE A 30 -24.46 -12.07 0.27
CA PHE A 30 -24.68 -13.12 1.25
C PHE A 30 -24.52 -14.49 0.61
N GLY A 31 -23.75 -15.34 1.23
CA GLY A 31 -23.57 -16.73 0.84
C GLY A 31 -23.76 -17.65 2.04
N ARG A 32 -23.93 -18.92 1.77
CA ARG A 32 -24.05 -19.94 2.81
C ARG A 32 -23.23 -21.16 2.43
N ILE A 33 -22.43 -21.65 3.35
CA ILE A 33 -21.73 -22.93 3.25
C ILE A 33 -22.49 -23.90 4.13
N ILE A 34 -22.96 -24.99 3.53
CA ILE A 34 -23.68 -26.06 4.23
C ILE A 34 -22.76 -27.29 4.25
N LEU A 35 -22.50 -27.80 5.45
CA LEU A 35 -21.78 -29.04 5.67
C LEU A 35 -22.77 -30.07 6.16
N GLU A 36 -23.01 -31.09 5.36
CA GLU A 36 -23.89 -32.19 5.69
C GLU A 36 -23.04 -33.40 6.16
N THR A 37 -23.31 -33.84 7.35
CA THR A 37 -22.71 -35.05 7.90
C THR A 37 -23.83 -36.08 8.16
N PRO A 38 -23.52 -37.38 8.38
CA PRO A 38 -24.52 -38.38 8.75
C PRO A 38 -25.24 -38.07 10.06
N TYR A 39 -24.72 -37.18 10.90
CA TYR A 39 -25.21 -36.89 12.24
C TYR A 39 -25.87 -35.51 12.36
N GLU A 40 -25.38 -34.53 11.56
CA GLU A 40 -25.85 -33.15 11.67
C GLU A 40 -25.57 -32.36 10.38
N THR A 41 -26.31 -31.26 10.21
CA THR A 41 -26.09 -30.29 9.16
C THR A 41 -25.60 -28.99 9.80
N LEU A 42 -24.42 -28.54 9.44
CA LEU A 42 -23.83 -27.25 9.87
C LEU A 42 -23.99 -26.22 8.77
N SER A 43 -24.37 -25.01 9.14
CA SER A 43 -24.56 -23.90 8.21
C SER A 43 -23.76 -22.71 8.65
N TYR A 44 -22.90 -22.21 7.77
CA TYR A 44 -22.07 -21.02 7.98
C TYR A 44 -22.51 -19.93 7.01
N GLU A 45 -22.86 -18.77 7.54
CA GLU A 45 -23.14 -17.59 6.71
C GLU A 45 -21.84 -16.89 6.35
N VAL A 46 -21.70 -16.53 5.09
CA VAL A 46 -20.57 -15.77 4.55
C VAL A 46 -21.10 -14.45 4.01
N VAL A 47 -20.59 -13.33 4.54
CA VAL A 47 -20.93 -11.99 4.06
C VAL A 47 -19.69 -11.41 3.37
N VAL A 48 -19.86 -10.96 2.14
CA VAL A 48 -18.81 -10.32 1.36
C VAL A 48 -19.28 -8.95 0.93
N GLU A 49 -18.59 -7.92 1.37
CA GLU A 49 -18.86 -6.56 0.94
C GLU A 49 -18.01 -6.21 -0.29
N LYS A 50 -18.67 -5.79 -1.37
CA LYS A 50 -18.03 -5.26 -2.57
C LYS A 50 -18.21 -3.76 -2.62
N ASP A 51 -17.18 -3.04 -2.21
CA ASP A 51 -17.11 -1.58 -2.28
C ASP A 51 -16.45 -1.16 -3.59
N ILE A 52 -17.30 -0.75 -4.57
CA ILE A 52 -16.80 -0.30 -5.88
C ILE A 52 -16.24 1.11 -5.81
N CYS A 53 -16.74 1.96 -4.90
CA CYS A 53 -16.17 3.29 -4.74
C CYS A 53 -14.71 3.21 -4.32
N ARG A 54 -14.39 2.32 -3.39
CA ARG A 54 -13.02 2.13 -2.92
C ARG A 54 -12.06 1.62 -4.01
N ASP A 55 -12.54 0.72 -4.87
CA ASP A 55 -11.75 0.21 -5.99
C ASP A 55 -11.51 1.28 -7.08
N GLU A 56 -12.50 2.13 -7.34
CA GLU A 56 -12.37 3.23 -8.31
C GLU A 56 -11.46 4.35 -7.77
N GLU A 57 -11.60 4.71 -6.50
CA GLU A 57 -10.71 5.66 -5.82
C GLU A 57 -9.28 5.12 -5.76
N HIS A 58 -9.11 3.87 -5.38
CA HIS A 58 -7.79 3.24 -5.34
C HIS A 58 -7.11 3.24 -6.71
N ARG A 59 -7.84 2.89 -7.77
CA ARG A 59 -7.32 2.94 -9.16
C ARG A 59 -7.02 4.37 -9.62
N ALA A 60 -7.83 5.36 -9.20
CA ALA A 60 -7.57 6.76 -9.51
C ALA A 60 -6.28 7.23 -8.81
N ASN A 61 -6.11 6.89 -7.55
CA ASN A 61 -4.93 7.20 -6.76
C ASN A 61 -3.67 6.54 -7.33
N GLU A 62 -3.74 5.26 -7.71
CA GLU A 62 -2.65 4.57 -8.41
C GLU A 62 -2.29 5.25 -9.73
N LYS A 63 -3.29 5.64 -10.51
CA LYS A 63 -3.06 6.33 -11.78
C LYS A 63 -2.38 7.68 -11.58
N GLU A 64 -2.78 8.43 -10.55
CA GLU A 64 -2.19 9.72 -10.20
C GLU A 64 -0.74 9.54 -9.70
N PHE A 65 -0.50 8.56 -8.83
CA PHE A 65 0.84 8.23 -8.35
C PHE A 65 1.75 7.76 -9.50
N ASN A 66 1.26 6.91 -10.39
CA ASN A 66 1.97 6.51 -11.60
C ASN A 66 2.27 7.71 -12.53
N GLY A 67 1.44 8.76 -12.47
CA GLY A 67 1.69 10.03 -13.13
C GLY A 67 2.93 10.75 -12.59
N ILE A 68 3.19 10.69 -11.29
CA ILE A 68 4.41 11.26 -10.67
C ILE A 68 5.65 10.50 -11.18
N LEU A 69 5.60 9.17 -11.24
CA LEU A 69 6.70 8.35 -11.75
C LEU A 69 6.98 8.62 -13.24
N LYS A 70 5.93 8.80 -14.05
CA LYS A 70 6.10 9.16 -15.47
C LYS A 70 6.74 10.53 -15.65
N ASP A 71 6.38 11.50 -14.81
CA ASP A 71 6.98 12.82 -14.86
C ASP A 71 8.44 12.80 -14.37
N TYR A 72 8.78 11.92 -13.41
CA TYR A 72 10.15 11.65 -13.02
C TYR A 72 11.00 11.13 -14.21
N LEU A 73 10.47 10.21 -14.98
CA LEU A 73 11.14 9.71 -16.20
C LEU A 73 11.32 10.79 -17.27
N LYS A 74 10.43 11.79 -17.33
CA LYS A 74 10.63 12.95 -18.23
C LYS A 74 11.75 13.86 -17.74
N TYR A 75 11.85 14.05 -16.43
CA TYR A 75 12.96 14.78 -15.81
C TYR A 75 14.29 14.07 -16.09
N GLU A 76 14.40 12.77 -15.81
CA GLU A 76 15.60 11.97 -16.11
C GLU A 76 15.98 11.98 -17.62
N GLY A 77 14.99 12.15 -18.50
CA GLY A 77 15.19 12.25 -19.95
C GLY A 77 15.37 13.67 -20.47
N ASP A 78 15.74 14.66 -19.63
CA ASP A 78 15.94 16.07 -19.96
C ASP A 78 14.74 16.75 -20.65
N LYS A 79 13.51 16.23 -20.44
CA LYS A 79 12.27 16.80 -21.00
C LYS A 79 11.50 17.68 -20.03
N MET A 80 11.94 17.76 -18.80
CA MET A 80 11.33 18.54 -17.72
C MET A 80 12.44 19.02 -16.78
N SER A 81 12.33 20.23 -16.26
CA SER A 81 13.27 20.74 -15.26
C SER A 81 13.04 20.07 -13.90
N LEU A 82 14.05 20.02 -13.03
CA LEU A 82 13.93 19.53 -11.67
C LEU A 82 12.86 20.31 -10.88
N GLU A 83 12.82 21.63 -11.07
CA GLU A 83 11.88 22.53 -10.39
C GLU A 83 10.45 22.25 -10.81
N ASP A 84 10.17 22.15 -12.12
CA ASP A 84 8.84 21.85 -12.66
C ASP A 84 8.37 20.45 -12.22
N TRP A 85 9.27 19.46 -12.24
CA TRP A 85 8.96 18.13 -11.77
C TRP A 85 8.62 18.13 -10.28
N THR A 86 9.44 18.78 -9.45
CA THR A 86 9.24 18.86 -8.00
C THR A 86 7.90 19.51 -7.66
N GLU A 87 7.60 20.68 -8.25
CA GLU A 87 6.34 21.37 -7.98
C GLU A 87 5.12 20.57 -8.42
N THR A 88 5.16 19.98 -9.61
CA THR A 88 4.07 19.18 -10.15
C THR A 88 3.84 17.93 -9.29
N SER A 89 4.92 17.28 -8.87
CA SER A 89 4.86 16.07 -8.06
C SER A 89 4.36 16.35 -6.65
N ILE A 90 4.79 17.46 -6.03
CA ILE A 90 4.29 17.87 -4.71
C ILE A 90 2.78 18.15 -4.76
N LYS A 91 2.28 18.83 -5.79
CA LYS A 91 0.84 19.08 -5.93
C LYS A 91 0.04 17.76 -6.00
N LYS A 92 0.49 16.81 -6.82
CA LYS A 92 -0.17 15.49 -6.96
C LYS A 92 -0.12 14.69 -5.67
N ILE A 93 1.04 14.59 -5.03
CA ILE A 93 1.18 13.78 -3.81
C ILE A 93 0.42 14.40 -2.62
N SER A 94 0.33 15.74 -2.56
CA SER A 94 -0.49 16.43 -1.55
C SER A 94 -1.97 16.11 -1.73
N HIS A 95 -2.47 16.10 -2.96
CA HIS A 95 -3.84 15.69 -3.26
C HIS A 95 -4.10 14.23 -2.87
N LEU A 96 -3.19 13.31 -3.19
CA LEU A 96 -3.29 11.91 -2.78
C LEU A 96 -3.33 11.74 -1.25
N ARG A 97 -2.59 12.56 -0.51
CA ARG A 97 -2.63 12.57 0.96
C ARG A 97 -3.94 13.12 1.53
N GLU A 98 -4.57 14.07 0.87
CA GLU A 98 -5.89 14.59 1.26
C GLU A 98 -6.99 13.54 1.06
N VAL A 99 -6.90 12.77 -0.04
CA VAL A 99 -7.87 11.71 -0.37
C VAL A 99 -7.70 10.48 0.52
N ASP A 100 -6.47 10.11 0.83
CA ASP A 100 -6.16 8.95 1.68
C ASP A 100 -5.19 9.34 2.81
N GLU A 101 -5.72 10.06 3.80
CA GLU A 101 -4.97 10.56 4.96
C GLU A 101 -4.30 9.44 5.79
N ARG A 102 -4.77 8.20 5.66
CA ARG A 102 -4.25 7.06 6.41
C ARG A 102 -3.06 6.38 5.73
N ASN A 103 -2.80 6.74 4.50
CA ASN A 103 -1.73 6.14 3.71
C ASN A 103 -0.41 6.88 3.97
N GLU A 104 0.33 6.40 4.93
CA GLU A 104 1.61 7.01 5.33
C GLU A 104 2.70 6.90 4.27
N PHE A 105 2.53 5.99 3.31
CA PHE A 105 3.42 5.91 2.16
C PHE A 105 3.45 7.23 1.37
N TYR A 106 2.31 7.90 1.19
CA TYR A 106 2.26 9.18 0.48
C TYR A 106 3.00 10.30 1.23
N LEU A 107 3.02 10.26 2.57
CA LEU A 107 3.82 11.20 3.36
C LEU A 107 5.32 10.99 3.13
N LEU A 108 5.77 9.74 3.17
CA LEU A 108 7.18 9.41 2.90
C LEU A 108 7.56 9.69 1.45
N ALA A 109 6.69 9.42 0.49
CA ALA A 109 6.90 9.74 -0.91
C ALA A 109 7.03 11.26 -1.13
N GLN A 110 6.21 12.07 -0.43
CA GLN A 110 6.35 13.53 -0.49
C GLN A 110 7.68 14.01 0.09
N ALA A 111 8.10 13.46 1.23
CA ALA A 111 9.41 13.77 1.80
C ALA A 111 10.54 13.41 0.83
N HIS A 112 10.43 12.29 0.13
CA HIS A 112 11.41 11.89 -0.89
C HIS A 112 11.47 12.88 -2.05
N ILE A 113 10.32 13.29 -2.58
CA ILE A 113 10.25 14.32 -3.65
C ILE A 113 10.90 15.63 -3.18
N CYS A 114 10.65 16.05 -1.93
CA CYS A 114 11.28 17.22 -1.33
C CYS A 114 12.81 17.08 -1.25
N ILE A 115 13.32 15.93 -0.86
CA ILE A 115 14.77 15.64 -0.81
C ILE A 115 15.38 15.76 -2.23
N LEU A 116 14.76 15.14 -3.22
CA LEU A 116 15.23 15.18 -4.61
C LEU A 116 15.16 16.59 -5.19
N GLY A 117 14.13 17.36 -4.83
CA GLY A 117 13.97 18.77 -5.21
C GLY A 117 14.78 19.76 -4.37
N ASN A 118 15.71 19.27 -3.52
CA ASN A 118 16.55 20.08 -2.63
C ASN A 118 15.77 20.97 -1.62
N ARG A 119 14.54 20.54 -1.25
CA ARG A 119 13.67 21.21 -0.26
C ARG A 119 13.85 20.55 1.11
N MET A 120 15.04 20.64 1.69
CA MET A 120 15.46 19.87 2.85
C MET A 120 14.66 20.18 4.12
N ASP A 121 14.27 21.44 4.35
CA ASP A 121 13.49 21.85 5.53
C ASP A 121 12.09 21.25 5.51
N GLU A 122 11.44 21.22 4.33
CA GLU A 122 10.13 20.58 4.18
C GLU A 122 10.21 19.07 4.36
N ALA A 123 11.23 18.45 3.76
CA ALA A 123 11.46 17.01 3.94
C ALA A 123 11.66 16.65 5.41
N LYS A 124 12.44 17.45 6.15
CA LYS A 124 12.66 17.26 7.57
C LYS A 124 11.35 17.35 8.37
N TRP A 125 10.56 18.38 8.12
CA TRP A 125 9.26 18.56 8.77
C TRP A 125 8.31 17.38 8.51
N LEU A 126 8.25 16.89 7.27
CA LEU A 126 7.45 15.72 6.90
C LEU A 126 7.91 14.46 7.63
N LEU A 127 9.23 14.21 7.69
CA LEU A 127 9.77 13.04 8.37
C LEU A 127 9.61 13.12 9.90
N GLU A 128 9.68 14.31 10.50
CA GLU A 128 9.41 14.51 11.92
C GLU A 128 7.94 14.28 12.27
N SER A 129 7.02 14.51 11.33
CA SER A 129 5.59 14.22 11.50
C SER A 129 5.24 12.75 11.37
N TYR A 130 6.14 11.93 10.82
CA TYR A 130 5.94 10.49 10.67
C TYR A 130 6.10 9.77 12.02
N ASN A 131 5.10 8.99 12.39
CA ASN A 131 5.13 8.27 13.67
C ASN A 131 5.85 6.93 13.54
N TYR A 132 7.18 6.99 13.40
CA TYR A 132 8.04 5.80 13.27
C TYR A 132 7.78 4.73 14.34
N ASN A 133 7.58 5.13 15.60
CA ASN A 133 7.37 4.18 16.70
C ASN A 133 6.11 3.33 16.53
N ARG A 134 5.11 3.81 15.83
CA ARG A 134 3.88 3.07 15.55
C ARG A 134 4.14 1.88 14.60
N PHE A 135 5.09 2.01 13.71
CA PHE A 135 5.41 1.04 12.65
C PHE A 135 6.60 0.15 13.02
N ALA A 136 7.60 0.68 13.72
CA ALA A 136 8.77 -0.07 14.18
C ALA A 136 8.44 -1.28 15.08
N ILE A 137 7.25 -1.28 15.71
CA ILE A 137 6.79 -2.36 16.59
C ILE A 137 6.09 -3.49 15.80
N GLY A 138 6.25 -3.58 14.49
CA GLY A 138 6.14 -4.90 13.92
C GLY A 138 5.10 -5.19 12.85
N LYS A 139 4.64 -4.22 12.04
CA LYS A 139 3.71 -4.61 10.95
C LYS A 139 4.09 -4.11 9.55
N ASP A 140 4.89 -3.06 9.42
CA ASP A 140 5.24 -2.52 8.11
C ASP A 140 6.75 -2.29 7.99
N VAL A 141 7.46 -3.38 7.71
CA VAL A 141 8.92 -3.37 7.54
C VAL A 141 9.32 -2.48 6.36
N GLU A 142 8.50 -2.45 5.31
CA GLU A 142 8.77 -1.68 4.09
C GLU A 142 8.73 -0.17 4.37
N LEU A 143 7.67 0.33 5.03
CA LEU A 143 7.56 1.75 5.39
C LEU A 143 8.64 2.17 6.39
N SER A 144 8.96 1.34 7.37
CA SER A 144 10.02 1.60 8.34
C SER A 144 11.39 1.71 7.67
N SER A 145 11.68 0.80 6.75
CA SER A 145 12.92 0.80 5.97
C SER A 145 12.99 2.02 5.06
N TYR A 146 11.89 2.39 4.43
CA TYR A 146 11.81 3.58 3.59
C TYR A 146 12.02 4.86 4.41
N TYR A 147 11.42 4.98 5.58
CA TYR A 147 11.66 6.09 6.51
C TYR A 147 13.15 6.20 6.89
N LEU A 148 13.77 5.08 7.29
CA LEU A 148 15.19 5.06 7.64
C LEU A 148 16.08 5.48 6.47
N TYR A 149 15.78 5.00 5.27
CA TYR A 149 16.47 5.42 4.05
C TYR A 149 16.39 6.94 3.83
N LEU A 150 15.20 7.54 3.97
CA LEU A 150 15.00 8.97 3.80
C LEU A 150 15.72 9.80 4.87
N THR A 151 15.70 9.36 6.13
CA THR A 151 16.42 10.04 7.21
C THR A 151 17.93 10.02 6.99
N THR A 152 18.49 8.92 6.52
CA THR A 152 19.92 8.84 6.18
C THR A 152 20.27 9.71 4.98
N LYS A 153 19.38 9.81 3.98
CA LYS A 153 19.55 10.75 2.85
C LYS A 153 19.53 12.20 3.32
N LEU A 154 18.57 12.56 4.19
CA LEU A 154 18.43 13.92 4.70
C LEU A 154 19.66 14.33 5.54
N SER A 155 20.21 13.43 6.35
CA SER A 155 21.41 13.67 7.16
C SER A 155 22.72 13.56 6.39
N ASN A 156 22.69 13.24 5.09
CA ASN A 156 23.84 12.97 4.25
C ASN A 156 24.77 11.86 4.83
N ASP A 157 24.18 10.92 5.56
CA ASP A 157 24.89 9.78 6.15
C ASP A 157 25.07 8.65 5.12
N SER A 158 26.19 8.68 4.43
CA SER A 158 26.53 7.69 3.40
C SER A 158 26.71 6.25 3.95
N ILE A 159 27.11 6.11 5.21
CA ILE A 159 27.27 4.81 5.87
C ILE A 159 25.89 4.24 6.21
N GLY A 160 25.02 5.05 6.76
CA GLY A 160 23.63 4.69 7.04
C GLY A 160 22.88 4.29 5.79
N GLN A 161 23.00 5.07 4.70
CA GLN A 161 22.39 4.76 3.41
C GLN A 161 22.80 3.40 2.88
N ARG A 162 24.08 3.06 2.95
CA ARG A 162 24.59 1.78 2.50
C ARG A 162 24.05 0.62 3.33
N ARG A 163 23.98 0.76 4.65
CA ARG A 163 23.40 -0.25 5.55
C ARG A 163 21.93 -0.51 5.25
N VAL A 164 21.15 0.54 5.09
CA VAL A 164 19.72 0.41 4.75
C VAL A 164 19.53 -0.26 3.39
N ALA A 165 20.33 0.09 2.39
CA ALA A 165 20.30 -0.54 1.07
C ALA A 165 20.65 -2.03 1.12
N GLU A 166 21.63 -2.42 1.96
CA GLU A 166 22.00 -3.83 2.19
C GLU A 166 20.87 -4.63 2.87
N GLU A 167 20.17 -4.02 3.81
CA GLU A 167 19.00 -4.63 4.49
C GLU A 167 17.81 -4.84 3.54
N LEU A 168 17.52 -3.85 2.66
CA LEU A 168 16.44 -3.94 1.67
C LEU A 168 16.69 -4.93 0.54
N SER A 169 17.96 -5.33 0.35
CA SER A 169 18.36 -6.28 -0.69
C SER A 169 18.33 -7.75 -0.25
N ARG A 170 18.03 -8.01 1.00
CA ARG A 170 17.90 -9.36 1.61
C ARG A 170 16.46 -9.85 1.60
#